data_9f133b166631458fa4598a707788a6ed
#
_entry.id   9f133b166631458fa4598a707788a6ed
#
_cell.length_a   1.000
_cell.length_b   1.000
_cell.length_c   1.000
_cell.angle_alpha   90.00
_cell.angle_beta   90.00
_cell.angle_gamma   90.00
#
_symmetry.space_group_name_H-M   'P 1'
#
loop_
_entity.id
_entity.type
_entity.pdbx_description
1 polymer ?
#
loop_
_entity_poly.entity_id
_entity_poly.type
_entity_poly.pdbx_seq_one_letter_code
_entity_poly.pdbx_strand_id
1 'polypeptide(L)'
;MIVTTAQLFKIAYGRYAIGAYNINNAEQAMGLFRGCVQSKAPFIIQISKGARKYTDKRMLEAIIRAASEIFPEAVFAVHLDHGDEETCYDCIKSGFYSSVMIDASHDPFEKNIEITKRVVDAAHAKGISVEAELGMLGGVEEDIKVEEGNACLTDPAQAEEFVKKTGCDSLACAIGTSHGAFKFKGRQSLHFDVLEKIKARLPGFPLVMHGSSSVPKEEVDRINKAGGAIKDSMGVDVKEYLPAAKLGVTKVNIDTDGRLVWTRVHREFFRDKPGEFDFRPPGDRKSTRLNSSHS
;
A
#
# COMPACT_ATOMS: atom_id res chain seq x y z
N MET A 1 -17.56 -7.81 -0.61
CA MET A 1 -17.96 -7.03 -1.83
C MET A 1 -16.74 -6.31 -2.38
N ILE A 2 -16.39 -6.52 -3.67
CA ILE A 2 -15.33 -5.79 -4.35
C ILE A 2 -15.89 -4.46 -4.85
N VAL A 3 -15.20 -3.35 -4.53
CA VAL A 3 -15.54 -1.97 -4.92
C VAL A 3 -14.29 -1.28 -5.49
N THR A 4 -14.45 -0.14 -6.15
CA THR A 4 -13.29 0.66 -6.59
C THR A 4 -12.68 1.46 -5.45
N THR A 5 -11.41 1.84 -5.57
CA THR A 5 -10.79 2.76 -4.60
C THR A 5 -11.51 4.10 -4.58
N ALA A 6 -11.97 4.63 -5.72
CA ALA A 6 -12.75 5.86 -5.78
C ALA A 6 -14.06 5.79 -4.95
N GLN A 7 -14.72 4.62 -4.90
CA GLN A 7 -15.91 4.43 -4.04
C GLN A 7 -15.54 4.44 -2.56
N LEU A 8 -14.42 3.80 -2.18
CA LEU A 8 -13.92 3.81 -0.80
C LEU A 8 -13.51 5.22 -0.37
N PHE A 9 -12.82 5.95 -1.23
CA PHE A 9 -12.30 7.29 -0.92
C PHE A 9 -13.41 8.32 -0.69
N LYS A 10 -14.55 8.20 -1.36
CA LYS A 10 -15.72 9.05 -1.09
C LYS A 10 -16.20 8.98 0.36
N ILE A 11 -16.04 7.83 1.00
CA ILE A 11 -16.46 7.62 2.40
C ILE A 11 -15.36 8.08 3.36
N ALA A 12 -14.09 7.85 3.00
CA ALA A 12 -12.94 8.07 3.87
C ALA A 12 -12.45 9.52 3.89
N TYR A 13 -12.59 10.27 2.79
CA TYR A 13 -11.99 11.59 2.61
C TYR A 13 -12.25 12.54 3.78
N GLY A 14 -11.18 13.08 4.34
CA GLY A 14 -11.20 14.01 5.47
C GLY A 14 -11.61 13.41 6.82
N ARG A 15 -11.83 12.09 6.88
CA ARG A 15 -12.24 11.37 8.10
C ARG A 15 -11.17 10.41 8.58
N TYR A 16 -10.72 9.50 7.73
CA TYR A 16 -9.70 8.48 8.00
C TYR A 16 -9.01 8.05 6.71
N ALA A 17 -7.86 7.45 6.82
CA ALA A 17 -7.20 6.79 5.70
C ALA A 17 -7.49 5.28 5.72
N ILE A 18 -7.63 4.69 4.53
CA ILE A 18 -7.88 3.25 4.37
C ILE A 18 -6.52 2.56 4.23
N GLY A 19 -6.32 1.50 5.01
CA GLY A 19 -5.14 0.67 4.90
C GLY A 19 -5.14 -0.13 3.59
N ALA A 20 -4.03 -0.06 2.87
CA ALA A 20 -3.78 -0.81 1.66
C ALA A 20 -2.63 -1.79 1.92
N TYR A 21 -2.94 -3.08 1.85
CA TYR A 21 -2.08 -4.14 2.36
C TYR A 21 -1.59 -5.05 1.23
N ASN A 22 -0.27 -5.19 1.11
CA ASN A 22 0.34 -6.09 0.15
C ASN A 22 0.21 -7.55 0.62
N ILE A 23 -0.17 -8.43 -0.30
CA ILE A 23 -0.21 -9.87 -0.08
C ILE A 23 0.61 -10.61 -1.12
N ASN A 24 1.17 -11.76 -0.72
CA ASN A 24 1.98 -12.62 -1.57
C ASN A 24 1.53 -14.09 -1.55
N ASN A 25 0.67 -14.47 -0.62
CA ASN A 25 0.21 -15.85 -0.44
C ASN A 25 -1.18 -15.94 0.22
N ALA A 26 -1.69 -17.17 0.35
CA ALA A 26 -3.03 -17.44 0.87
C ALA A 26 -3.15 -17.09 2.37
N GLU A 27 -2.11 -17.34 3.15
CA GLU A 27 -2.10 -17.12 4.60
C GLU A 27 -2.20 -15.63 4.91
N GLN A 28 -1.44 -14.78 4.17
CA GLN A 28 -1.53 -13.32 4.30
C GLN A 28 -2.93 -12.82 3.90
N ALA A 29 -3.49 -13.31 2.79
CA ALA A 29 -4.84 -12.94 2.38
C ALA A 29 -5.86 -13.30 3.46
N MET A 30 -5.84 -14.53 3.97
CA MET A 30 -6.77 -14.98 5.00
C MET A 30 -6.62 -14.21 6.32
N GLY A 31 -5.39 -13.90 6.71
CA GLY A 31 -5.10 -13.08 7.90
C GLY A 31 -5.66 -11.67 7.76
N LEU A 32 -5.45 -11.05 6.58
CA LEU A 32 -5.93 -9.71 6.26
C LEU A 32 -7.47 -9.63 6.29
N PHE A 33 -8.16 -10.52 5.54
CA PHE A 33 -9.62 -10.55 5.52
C PHE A 33 -10.20 -10.69 6.92
N ARG A 34 -9.68 -11.62 7.72
CA ARG A 34 -10.15 -11.82 9.09
C ARG A 34 -9.93 -10.59 9.94
N GLY A 35 -8.76 -9.97 9.89
CA GLY A 35 -8.43 -8.77 10.68
C GLY A 35 -9.36 -7.62 10.34
N CYS A 36 -9.56 -7.33 9.06
CA CYS A 36 -10.39 -6.23 8.60
C CYS A 36 -11.89 -6.45 8.87
N VAL A 37 -12.40 -7.68 8.67
CA VAL A 37 -13.78 -8.02 9.00
C VAL A 37 -14.05 -7.90 10.50
N GLN A 38 -13.15 -8.41 11.36
CA GLN A 38 -13.29 -8.27 12.82
C GLN A 38 -13.27 -6.82 13.28
N SER A 39 -12.50 -5.97 12.59
CA SER A 39 -12.43 -4.53 12.86
C SER A 39 -13.56 -3.75 12.21
N LYS A 40 -14.40 -4.40 11.38
CA LYS A 40 -15.45 -3.75 10.57
C LYS A 40 -14.89 -2.64 9.68
N ALA A 41 -13.65 -2.78 9.24
CA ALA A 41 -12.95 -1.79 8.43
C ALA A 41 -12.94 -2.19 6.96
N PRO A 42 -13.27 -1.30 6.02
CA PRO A 42 -12.97 -1.49 4.62
C PRO A 42 -11.46 -1.45 4.39
N PHE A 43 -10.97 -2.13 3.36
CA PHE A 43 -9.54 -2.22 3.09
C PHE A 43 -9.22 -2.30 1.61
N ILE A 44 -7.96 -2.15 1.26
CA ILE A 44 -7.46 -2.33 -0.09
C ILE A 44 -6.45 -3.49 -0.07
N ILE A 45 -6.67 -4.51 -0.92
CA ILE A 45 -5.68 -5.55 -1.18
C ILE A 45 -4.78 -5.04 -2.30
N GLN A 46 -3.48 -5.01 -2.05
CA GLN A 46 -2.47 -4.62 -3.00
C GLN A 46 -1.71 -5.83 -3.52
N ILE A 47 -1.51 -5.86 -4.84
CA ILE A 47 -0.73 -6.87 -5.54
C ILE A 47 0.31 -6.14 -6.39
N SER A 48 1.57 -6.25 -6.01
CA SER A 48 2.68 -5.67 -6.76
C SER A 48 3.10 -6.55 -7.95
N LYS A 49 3.95 -6.02 -8.83
CA LYS A 49 4.58 -6.79 -9.91
C LYS A 49 5.36 -7.99 -9.36
N GLY A 50 6.11 -7.77 -8.25
CA GLY A 50 6.87 -8.83 -7.60
C GLY A 50 5.98 -9.92 -7.02
N ALA A 51 4.87 -9.58 -6.37
CA ALA A 51 3.91 -10.56 -5.87
C ALA A 51 3.29 -11.39 -7.01
N ARG A 52 2.93 -10.74 -8.13
CA ARG A 52 2.40 -11.40 -9.33
C ARG A 52 3.40 -12.38 -9.95
N LYS A 53 4.69 -12.08 -9.91
CA LYS A 53 5.77 -12.97 -10.37
C LYS A 53 6.04 -14.11 -9.37
N TYR A 54 6.04 -13.80 -8.07
CA TYR A 54 6.34 -14.76 -7.00
C TYR A 54 5.31 -15.89 -6.90
N THR A 55 4.02 -15.55 -6.88
CA THR A 55 2.92 -16.53 -6.65
C THR A 55 2.20 -16.92 -7.95
N ASP A 56 2.45 -16.30 -9.08
CA ASP A 56 1.63 -16.26 -10.29
C ASP A 56 0.32 -15.45 -10.09
N LYS A 57 0.07 -14.54 -11.03
CA LYS A 57 -1.10 -13.62 -10.97
C LYS A 57 -2.44 -14.36 -10.88
N ARG A 58 -2.60 -15.50 -11.59
CA ARG A 58 -3.83 -16.31 -11.60
C ARG A 58 -4.09 -16.95 -10.24
N MET A 59 -3.01 -17.39 -9.55
CA MET A 59 -3.11 -17.94 -8.21
C MET A 59 -3.53 -16.87 -7.20
N LEU A 60 -2.96 -15.67 -7.25
CA LEU A 60 -3.35 -14.57 -6.37
C LEU A 60 -4.81 -14.16 -6.58
N GLU A 61 -5.26 -14.04 -7.83
CA GLU A 61 -6.66 -13.77 -8.17
C GLU A 61 -7.59 -14.86 -7.61
N ALA A 62 -7.25 -16.14 -7.76
CA ALA A 62 -8.03 -17.25 -7.22
C ALA A 62 -8.08 -17.23 -5.68
N ILE A 63 -6.97 -16.96 -5.01
CA ILE A 63 -6.89 -16.84 -3.54
C ILE A 63 -7.82 -15.71 -3.05
N ILE A 64 -7.78 -14.54 -3.69
CA ILE A 64 -8.62 -13.41 -3.29
C ILE A 64 -10.10 -13.70 -3.55
N ARG A 65 -10.45 -14.34 -4.67
CA ARG A 65 -11.84 -14.77 -4.95
C ARG A 65 -12.34 -15.72 -3.87
N ALA A 66 -11.58 -16.76 -3.56
CA ALA A 66 -11.93 -17.72 -2.51
C ALA A 66 -12.05 -17.04 -1.14
N ALA A 67 -11.14 -16.13 -0.79
CA ALA A 67 -11.23 -15.36 0.45
C ALA A 67 -12.49 -14.49 0.49
N SER A 68 -12.87 -13.85 -0.62
CA SER A 68 -14.10 -13.04 -0.69
C SER A 68 -15.38 -13.85 -0.51
N GLU A 69 -15.38 -15.13 -0.90
CA GLU A 69 -16.50 -16.04 -0.68
C GLU A 69 -16.58 -16.52 0.78
N ILE A 70 -15.41 -16.72 1.42
CA ILE A 70 -15.31 -17.10 2.84
C ILE A 70 -15.73 -15.93 3.77
N PHE A 71 -15.50 -14.68 3.35
CA PHE A 71 -15.82 -13.47 4.09
C PHE A 71 -16.75 -12.54 3.29
N PRO A 72 -18.04 -12.95 3.11
CA PRO A 72 -18.98 -12.21 2.26
C PRO A 72 -19.29 -10.79 2.75
N GLU A 73 -19.08 -10.51 4.04
CA GLU A 73 -19.26 -9.19 4.66
C GLU A 73 -18.09 -8.23 4.37
N ALA A 74 -16.96 -8.71 3.85
CA ALA A 74 -15.81 -7.86 3.56
C ALA A 74 -16.13 -6.86 2.44
N VAL A 75 -15.75 -5.59 2.66
CA VAL A 75 -15.78 -4.51 1.66
C VAL A 75 -14.36 -4.10 1.34
N PHE A 76 -13.92 -4.31 0.11
CA PHE A 76 -12.52 -4.07 -0.26
C PHE A 76 -12.35 -3.75 -1.73
N ALA A 77 -11.21 -3.12 -2.06
CA ALA A 77 -10.75 -2.97 -3.44
C ALA A 77 -9.58 -3.93 -3.73
N VAL A 78 -9.49 -4.38 -4.97
CA VAL A 78 -8.30 -5.11 -5.49
C VAL A 78 -7.50 -4.15 -6.33
N HIS A 79 -6.26 -3.92 -5.93
CA HIS A 79 -5.42 -2.85 -6.46
C HIS A 79 -4.08 -3.38 -6.97
N LEU A 80 -3.68 -3.00 -8.18
CA LEU A 80 -2.31 -3.15 -8.63
C LEU A 80 -1.46 -2.05 -7.99
N ASP A 81 -0.38 -2.46 -7.32
CA ASP A 81 0.57 -1.58 -6.65
C ASP A 81 1.84 -1.42 -7.52
N HIS A 82 2.28 -0.20 -7.78
CA HIS A 82 3.44 0.14 -8.61
C HIS A 82 3.51 -0.60 -9.96
N GLY A 83 2.50 -0.40 -10.80
CA GLY A 83 2.46 -0.95 -12.16
C GLY A 83 3.17 -0.05 -13.17
N ASP A 84 3.85 -0.68 -14.15
CA ASP A 84 4.14 -0.02 -15.42
C ASP A 84 2.93 -0.08 -16.36
N GLU A 85 3.02 0.57 -17.51
CA GLU A 85 1.93 0.66 -18.48
C GLU A 85 1.46 -0.73 -18.96
N GLU A 86 2.40 -1.66 -19.22
CA GLU A 86 2.09 -3.03 -19.65
C GLU A 86 1.33 -3.80 -18.57
N THR A 87 1.80 -3.73 -17.33
CA THR A 87 1.17 -4.42 -16.19
C THR A 87 -0.22 -3.84 -15.89
N CYS A 88 -0.39 -2.52 -16.00
CA CYS A 88 -1.70 -1.88 -15.87
C CYS A 88 -2.69 -2.41 -16.91
N TYR A 89 -2.29 -2.49 -18.19
CA TYR A 89 -3.17 -3.03 -19.22
C TYR A 89 -3.49 -4.52 -19.02
N ASP A 90 -2.54 -5.32 -18.53
CA ASP A 90 -2.79 -6.71 -18.20
C ASP A 90 -3.83 -6.84 -17.06
N CYS A 91 -3.74 -6.02 -16.02
CA CYS A 91 -4.72 -5.97 -14.93
C CYS A 91 -6.10 -5.50 -15.39
N ILE A 92 -6.15 -4.44 -16.20
CA ILE A 92 -7.40 -3.92 -16.79
C ILE A 92 -8.07 -4.98 -17.66
N LYS A 93 -7.29 -5.71 -18.45
CA LYS A 93 -7.78 -6.79 -19.33
C LYS A 93 -8.30 -7.99 -18.55
N SER A 94 -7.70 -8.32 -17.39
CA SER A 94 -8.13 -9.47 -16.57
C SER A 94 -9.55 -9.32 -16.05
N GLY A 95 -10.05 -8.09 -15.87
CA GLY A 95 -11.38 -7.79 -15.34
C GLY A 95 -11.53 -8.14 -13.85
N PHE A 96 -10.43 -8.41 -13.16
CA PHE A 96 -10.44 -8.75 -11.73
C PHE A 96 -10.09 -7.56 -10.83
N TYR A 97 -9.19 -6.70 -11.28
CA TYR A 97 -8.77 -5.52 -10.53
C TYR A 97 -9.84 -4.44 -10.57
N SER A 98 -10.16 -3.86 -9.43
CA SER A 98 -11.07 -2.71 -9.31
C SER A 98 -10.33 -1.36 -9.28
N SER A 99 -9.00 -1.42 -9.18
CA SER A 99 -8.09 -0.27 -9.18
C SER A 99 -6.71 -0.67 -9.69
N VAL A 100 -6.02 0.26 -10.35
CA VAL A 100 -4.62 0.10 -10.74
C VAL A 100 -3.83 1.35 -10.40
N MET A 101 -2.56 1.19 -10.03
CA MET A 101 -1.61 2.28 -9.93
C MET A 101 -0.65 2.23 -11.11
N ILE A 102 -0.55 3.34 -11.82
CA ILE A 102 0.52 3.59 -12.80
C ILE A 102 1.62 4.40 -12.14
N ASP A 103 2.80 3.84 -12.10
CA ASP A 103 3.99 4.52 -11.61
C ASP A 103 4.93 4.86 -12.76
N ALA A 104 4.85 6.10 -13.21
CA ALA A 104 5.75 6.72 -14.17
C ALA A 104 6.50 7.92 -13.54
N SER A 105 6.64 7.94 -12.20
CA SER A 105 7.28 9.02 -11.44
C SER A 105 8.77 9.19 -11.78
N HIS A 106 9.40 8.16 -12.34
CA HIS A 106 10.77 8.18 -12.82
C HIS A 106 10.96 8.84 -14.19
N ASP A 107 9.87 9.03 -14.93
CA ASP A 107 9.88 9.71 -16.22
C ASP A 107 9.80 11.24 -16.04
N PRO A 108 10.24 12.04 -17.03
CA PRO A 108 10.00 13.48 -17.02
C PRO A 108 8.51 13.81 -16.91
N PHE A 109 8.18 14.92 -16.25
CA PHE A 109 6.81 15.33 -15.90
C PHE A 109 5.79 15.18 -17.03
N GLU A 110 6.08 15.72 -18.22
CA GLU A 110 5.17 15.62 -19.38
C GLU A 110 5.02 14.17 -19.86
N LYS A 111 6.07 13.35 -19.75
CA LYS A 111 6.01 11.94 -20.11
C LYS A 111 5.20 11.13 -19.11
N ASN A 112 5.34 11.41 -17.82
CA ASN A 112 4.49 10.83 -16.79
C ASN A 112 3.00 11.14 -17.06
N ILE A 113 2.69 12.40 -17.42
CA ILE A 113 1.33 12.79 -17.80
C ILE A 113 0.81 11.96 -18.99
N GLU A 114 1.60 11.82 -20.06
CA GLU A 114 1.21 11.06 -21.26
C GLU A 114 0.90 9.60 -20.92
N ILE A 115 1.81 8.93 -20.20
CA ILE A 115 1.66 7.52 -19.81
C ILE A 115 0.44 7.36 -18.92
N THR A 116 0.35 8.17 -17.87
CA THR A 116 -0.77 8.13 -16.92
C THR A 116 -2.11 8.34 -17.61
N LYS A 117 -2.20 9.32 -18.51
CA LYS A 117 -3.43 9.60 -19.28
C LYS A 117 -3.90 8.40 -20.10
N ARG A 118 -2.98 7.71 -20.79
CA ARG A 118 -3.34 6.51 -21.56
C ARG A 118 -3.90 5.40 -20.68
N VAL A 119 -3.29 5.17 -19.51
CA VAL A 119 -3.77 4.17 -18.55
C VAL A 119 -5.12 4.57 -17.96
N VAL A 120 -5.32 5.85 -17.61
CA VAL A 120 -6.59 6.39 -17.12
C VAL A 120 -7.71 6.15 -18.14
N ASP A 121 -7.49 6.50 -19.40
CA ASP A 121 -8.50 6.33 -20.44
C ASP A 121 -8.91 4.86 -20.62
N ALA A 122 -7.93 3.93 -20.59
CA ALA A 122 -8.18 2.50 -20.70
C ALA A 122 -8.91 1.93 -19.47
N ALA A 123 -8.53 2.35 -18.26
CA ALA A 123 -9.10 1.88 -17.00
C ALA A 123 -10.53 2.41 -16.80
N HIS A 124 -10.75 3.70 -17.04
CA HIS A 124 -12.06 4.32 -16.91
C HIS A 124 -13.08 3.73 -17.89
N ALA A 125 -12.67 3.33 -19.09
CA ALA A 125 -13.52 2.61 -20.05
C ALA A 125 -14.04 1.26 -19.50
N LYS A 126 -13.43 0.74 -18.42
CA LYS A 126 -13.82 -0.49 -17.73
C LYS A 126 -14.36 -0.25 -16.31
N GLY A 127 -14.51 1.01 -15.90
CA GLY A 127 -14.96 1.38 -14.55
C GLY A 127 -13.93 1.07 -13.45
N ILE A 128 -12.64 1.04 -13.79
CA ILE A 128 -11.52 0.78 -12.88
C ILE A 128 -10.91 2.13 -12.47
N SER A 129 -10.67 2.34 -11.17
CA SER A 129 -10.01 3.54 -10.66
C SER A 129 -8.52 3.52 -10.93
N VAL A 130 -7.92 4.70 -11.11
CA VAL A 130 -6.49 4.85 -11.35
C VAL A 130 -5.84 5.72 -10.27
N GLU A 131 -4.80 5.20 -9.65
CA GLU A 131 -3.84 5.91 -8.83
C GLU A 131 -2.63 6.25 -9.70
N ALA A 132 -2.06 7.43 -9.52
CA ALA A 132 -0.80 7.82 -10.15
C ALA A 132 0.18 8.36 -9.11
N GLU A 133 1.45 8.56 -9.48
CA GLU A 133 2.47 9.05 -8.57
C GLU A 133 3.19 10.29 -9.13
N LEU A 134 3.44 11.25 -8.25
CA LEU A 134 4.20 12.46 -8.54
C LEU A 134 5.14 12.81 -7.39
N GLY A 135 6.40 13.07 -7.74
CA GLY A 135 7.51 13.19 -6.82
C GLY A 135 8.29 11.87 -6.77
N MET A 136 9.43 11.85 -6.10
CA MET A 136 10.23 10.64 -5.93
C MET A 136 10.43 10.33 -4.45
N LEU A 137 9.92 9.16 -4.05
CA LEU A 137 10.17 8.62 -2.71
C LEU A 137 11.55 7.96 -2.66
N GLY A 138 12.30 8.22 -1.60
CA GLY A 138 13.56 7.52 -1.34
C GLY A 138 13.34 6.08 -0.87
N GLY A 139 14.39 5.26 -0.90
CA GLY A 139 14.37 3.89 -0.37
C GLY A 139 14.38 2.79 -1.42
N VAL A 140 14.08 1.57 -0.99
CA VAL A 140 14.06 0.38 -1.85
C VAL A 140 12.69 -0.27 -1.78
N GLU A 141 12.03 -0.38 -2.93
CA GLU A 141 10.80 -1.13 -3.09
C GLU A 141 10.92 -2.04 -4.33
N GLU A 142 10.87 -3.34 -4.08
CA GLU A 142 11.07 -4.39 -5.09
C GLU A 142 12.34 -4.15 -5.95
N ASP A 143 12.18 -3.83 -7.23
CA ASP A 143 13.26 -3.59 -8.19
C ASP A 143 13.66 -2.09 -8.27
N ILE A 144 12.95 -1.20 -7.55
CA ILE A 144 13.17 0.24 -7.57
C ILE A 144 14.03 0.64 -6.37
N LYS A 145 15.18 1.26 -6.64
CA LYS A 145 16.06 1.83 -5.63
C LYS A 145 16.29 3.32 -5.93
N VAL A 146 15.79 4.17 -5.06
CA VAL A 146 16.04 5.62 -5.10
C VAL A 146 16.96 5.99 -3.95
N GLU A 147 18.12 6.59 -4.26
CA GLU A 147 19.01 7.11 -3.24
C GLU A 147 18.36 8.31 -2.52
N GLU A 148 18.55 8.41 -1.20
CA GLU A 148 17.95 9.48 -0.37
C GLU A 148 18.22 10.89 -0.91
N GLY A 149 19.37 11.11 -1.56
CA GLY A 149 19.73 12.39 -2.17
C GLY A 149 18.92 12.76 -3.42
N ASN A 150 18.20 11.82 -4.01
CA ASN A 150 17.37 12.00 -5.21
C ASN A 150 15.87 12.08 -4.87
N ALA A 151 15.49 11.87 -3.61
CA ALA A 151 14.11 12.04 -3.17
C ALA A 151 13.71 13.51 -3.26
N CYS A 152 12.56 13.79 -3.88
CA CYS A 152 12.02 15.14 -3.96
C CYS A 152 10.55 15.18 -3.59
N LEU A 153 10.18 16.17 -2.76
CA LEU A 153 8.79 16.38 -2.36
C LEU A 153 7.94 16.75 -3.57
N THR A 154 6.67 16.34 -3.53
CA THR A 154 5.70 16.70 -4.56
C THR A 154 5.46 18.22 -4.57
N ASP A 155 5.65 18.87 -5.73
CA ASP A 155 5.30 20.29 -5.91
C ASP A 155 3.76 20.43 -6.03
N PRO A 156 3.13 21.27 -5.20
CA PRO A 156 1.67 21.41 -5.19
C PRO A 156 1.08 21.98 -6.49
N ALA A 157 1.81 22.80 -7.24
CA ALA A 157 1.34 23.35 -8.52
C ALA A 157 1.41 22.27 -9.62
N GLN A 158 2.49 21.50 -9.64
CA GLN A 158 2.61 20.36 -10.53
C GLN A 158 1.54 19.28 -10.22
N ALA A 159 1.22 19.03 -8.94
CA ALA A 159 0.15 18.09 -8.56
C ALA A 159 -1.20 18.52 -9.14
N GLU A 160 -1.55 19.81 -9.05
CA GLU A 160 -2.79 20.36 -9.63
C GLU A 160 -2.82 20.19 -11.16
N GLU A 161 -1.74 20.54 -11.83
CA GLU A 161 -1.61 20.39 -13.28
C GLU A 161 -1.70 18.95 -13.72
N PHE A 162 -0.97 18.05 -13.04
CA PHE A 162 -0.95 16.63 -13.29
C PHE A 162 -2.34 16.00 -13.22
N VAL A 163 -3.06 16.24 -12.12
CA VAL A 163 -4.42 15.71 -11.92
C VAL A 163 -5.38 16.22 -12.99
N LYS A 164 -5.30 17.51 -13.34
CA LYS A 164 -6.15 18.11 -14.39
C LYS A 164 -5.87 17.51 -15.78
N LYS A 165 -4.60 17.26 -16.10
CA LYS A 165 -4.20 16.73 -17.41
C LYS A 165 -4.47 15.22 -17.53
N THR A 166 -4.25 14.45 -16.46
CA THR A 166 -4.37 12.99 -16.49
C THR A 166 -5.78 12.49 -16.22
N GLY A 167 -6.51 13.14 -15.30
CA GLY A 167 -7.81 12.68 -14.83
C GLY A 167 -7.73 11.45 -13.92
N CYS A 168 -6.60 11.18 -13.27
CA CYS A 168 -6.47 10.10 -12.30
C CYS A 168 -7.42 10.28 -11.10
N ASP A 169 -7.76 9.20 -10.39
CA ASP A 169 -8.73 9.21 -9.28
C ASP A 169 -8.09 9.48 -7.93
N SER A 170 -6.77 9.26 -7.81
CA SER A 170 -5.97 9.55 -6.63
C SER A 170 -4.50 9.77 -7.00
N LEU A 171 -3.78 10.48 -6.14
CA LEU A 171 -2.38 10.83 -6.37
C LEU A 171 -1.53 10.43 -5.17
N ALA A 172 -0.55 9.57 -5.41
CA ALA A 172 0.53 9.30 -4.48
C ALA A 172 1.51 10.47 -4.49
N CYS A 173 1.76 11.01 -3.28
CA CYS A 173 2.57 12.20 -3.08
C CYS A 173 3.80 11.88 -2.24
N ALA A 174 4.96 12.37 -2.67
CA ALA A 174 6.18 12.35 -1.89
C ALA A 174 6.11 13.45 -0.82
N ILE A 175 5.88 13.06 0.42
CA ILE A 175 5.68 13.95 1.57
C ILE A 175 6.63 13.63 2.73
N GLY A 176 7.81 13.10 2.42
CA GLY A 176 8.86 12.78 3.38
C GLY A 176 8.86 11.33 3.89
N THR A 177 8.00 10.47 3.36
CA THR A 177 8.06 9.02 3.59
C THR A 177 9.09 8.36 2.65
N SER A 178 9.53 7.15 3.00
CA SER A 178 10.36 6.33 2.11
C SER A 178 10.02 4.84 2.21
N HIS A 179 10.36 4.09 1.16
CA HIS A 179 10.09 2.67 1.06
C HIS A 179 11.06 1.80 1.90
N GLY A 180 10.62 0.61 2.35
CA GLY A 180 11.43 -0.37 3.07
C GLY A 180 11.38 -0.27 4.59
N ALA A 181 12.04 -1.20 5.30
CA ALA A 181 12.09 -1.24 6.77
C ALA A 181 13.22 -0.38 7.36
N PHE A 182 14.18 0.03 6.55
CA PHE A 182 15.34 0.82 6.96
C PHE A 182 15.19 2.29 6.53
N LYS A 183 14.01 2.84 6.76
CA LYS A 183 13.55 4.09 6.16
C LYS A 183 14.28 5.33 6.64
N PHE A 184 14.85 5.32 7.85
CA PHE A 184 15.27 6.58 8.45
C PHE A 184 16.56 6.43 9.28
N LYS A 185 17.51 7.30 9.01
CA LYS A 185 18.53 7.70 9.97
C LYS A 185 18.03 8.97 10.67
N GLY A 186 17.27 8.81 11.75
CA GLY A 186 16.74 9.94 12.51
C GLY A 186 15.21 10.06 12.45
N ARG A 187 14.67 10.97 13.27
CA ARG A 187 13.23 11.22 13.37
C ARG A 187 12.78 12.00 12.15
N GLN A 188 12.07 11.37 11.23
CA GLN A 188 11.37 12.06 10.15
C GLN A 188 9.90 12.23 10.56
N SER A 189 9.31 13.37 10.19
CA SER A 189 7.88 13.61 10.24
C SER A 189 7.38 13.91 8.84
N LEU A 190 6.08 13.73 8.64
CA LEU A 190 5.43 14.06 7.37
C LEU A 190 5.49 15.57 7.13
N HIS A 191 5.65 15.96 5.87
CA HIS A 191 5.57 17.35 5.43
C HIS A 191 4.10 17.79 5.31
N PHE A 192 3.47 18.07 6.45
CA PHE A 192 2.09 18.53 6.51
C PHE A 192 1.85 19.82 5.76
N ASP A 193 2.83 20.71 5.71
CA ASP A 193 2.77 21.94 4.92
C ASP A 193 2.62 21.70 3.41
N VAL A 194 3.21 20.61 2.90
CA VAL A 194 3.04 20.18 1.51
C VAL A 194 1.62 19.65 1.29
N LEU A 195 1.11 18.80 2.20
CA LEU A 195 -0.26 18.30 2.14
C LEU A 195 -1.29 19.43 2.18
N GLU A 196 -1.11 20.42 3.04
CA GLU A 196 -1.98 21.60 3.13
C GLU A 196 -2.03 22.38 1.81
N LYS A 197 -0.87 22.61 1.18
CA LYS A 197 -0.77 23.29 -0.11
C LYS A 197 -1.41 22.50 -1.24
N ILE A 198 -1.21 21.17 -1.27
CA ILE A 198 -1.85 20.29 -2.28
C ILE A 198 -3.36 20.28 -2.08
N LYS A 199 -3.85 20.11 -0.84
CA LYS A 199 -5.28 20.14 -0.53
C LYS A 199 -5.95 21.45 -0.91
N ALA A 200 -5.26 22.58 -0.71
CA ALA A 200 -5.78 23.89 -1.08
C ALA A 200 -5.97 24.05 -2.60
N ARG A 201 -5.11 23.43 -3.41
CA ARG A 201 -5.18 23.43 -4.88
C ARG A 201 -6.13 22.38 -5.44
N LEU A 202 -6.25 21.25 -4.75
CA LEU A 202 -7.06 20.07 -5.13
C LEU A 202 -8.08 19.75 -4.04
N PRO A 203 -9.04 20.64 -3.75
CA PRO A 203 -10.02 20.40 -2.70
C PRO A 203 -10.90 19.20 -3.04
N GLY A 204 -11.02 18.25 -2.09
CA GLY A 204 -11.82 17.05 -2.28
C GLY A 204 -11.13 15.92 -3.05
N PHE A 205 -9.90 16.11 -3.52
CA PHE A 205 -9.17 15.11 -4.28
C PHE A 205 -8.41 14.14 -3.35
N PRO A 206 -8.53 12.81 -3.55
CA PRO A 206 -7.88 11.79 -2.72
C PRO A 206 -6.37 11.78 -2.89
N LEU A 207 -5.63 11.87 -1.79
CA LEU A 207 -4.18 11.70 -1.76
C LEU A 207 -3.82 10.33 -1.18
N VAL A 208 -2.67 9.80 -1.60
CA VAL A 208 -2.14 8.52 -1.16
C VAL A 208 -0.75 8.70 -0.57
N MET A 209 -0.46 7.96 0.49
CA MET A 209 0.81 7.96 1.17
C MET A 209 1.48 6.59 1.02
N HIS A 210 2.56 6.54 0.25
CA HIS A 210 3.44 5.39 0.10
C HIS A 210 4.53 5.38 1.18
N GLY A 211 5.24 4.27 1.32
CA GLY A 211 6.28 4.14 2.34
C GLY A 211 5.77 4.34 3.77
N SER A 212 4.54 3.96 4.07
CA SER A 212 3.80 4.42 5.25
C SER A 212 3.59 3.38 6.32
N SER A 213 4.26 2.22 6.26
CA SER A 213 4.23 1.25 7.35
C SER A 213 4.75 1.88 8.65
N SER A 214 4.14 1.50 9.78
CA SER A 214 4.50 2.05 11.10
C SER A 214 5.74 1.42 11.71
N VAL A 215 6.14 0.25 11.21
CA VAL A 215 7.30 -0.53 11.70
C VAL A 215 7.28 -0.64 13.23
N PRO A 216 6.30 -1.33 13.84
CA PRO A 216 6.13 -1.32 15.28
C PRO A 216 7.37 -1.86 15.99
N LYS A 217 7.92 -1.07 16.90
CA LYS A 217 9.14 -1.44 17.64
C LYS A 217 8.98 -2.77 18.36
N GLU A 218 7.79 -3.07 18.89
CA GLU A 218 7.51 -4.34 19.57
C GLU A 218 7.71 -5.54 18.62
N GLU A 219 7.24 -5.45 17.36
CA GLU A 219 7.43 -6.51 16.37
C GLU A 219 8.91 -6.73 16.08
N VAL A 220 9.67 -5.64 15.89
CA VAL A 220 11.13 -5.70 15.66
C VAL A 220 11.86 -6.30 16.84
N ASP A 221 11.55 -5.87 18.06
CA ASP A 221 12.17 -6.40 19.28
C ASP A 221 11.88 -7.90 19.46
N ARG A 222 10.67 -8.35 19.15
CA ARG A 222 10.29 -9.78 19.20
C ARG A 222 11.01 -10.61 18.15
N ILE A 223 11.14 -10.09 16.92
CA ILE A 223 11.92 -10.73 15.85
C ILE A 223 13.36 -10.90 16.29
N ASN A 224 13.97 -9.84 16.85
CA ASN A 224 15.37 -9.87 17.28
C ASN A 224 15.58 -10.83 18.46
N LYS A 225 14.68 -10.90 19.42
CA LYS A 225 14.69 -11.90 20.50
C LYS A 225 14.57 -13.34 19.98
N ALA A 226 13.97 -13.52 18.81
CA ALA A 226 13.84 -14.81 18.14
C ALA A 226 14.94 -15.07 17.09
N GLY A 227 16.14 -14.47 17.25
CA GLY A 227 17.31 -14.67 16.40
C GLY A 227 17.33 -13.80 15.14
N GLY A 228 16.53 -12.75 15.08
CA GLY A 228 16.61 -11.72 14.04
C GLY A 228 17.75 -10.73 14.31
N ALA A 229 18.03 -9.88 13.32
CA ALA A 229 19.08 -8.84 13.41
C ALA A 229 18.63 -7.55 12.69
N ILE A 230 17.38 -7.14 12.89
CA ILE A 230 16.85 -5.90 12.31
C ILE A 230 17.36 -4.73 13.16
N LYS A 231 18.10 -3.81 12.54
CA LYS A 231 18.68 -2.63 13.22
C LYS A 231 18.08 -1.36 12.62
N ASP A 232 18.02 -0.31 13.46
CA ASP A 232 17.70 1.07 13.04
C ASP A 232 16.44 1.21 12.17
N SER A 233 15.46 0.32 12.39
CA SER A 233 14.19 0.36 11.67
C SER A 233 13.22 1.34 12.33
N MET A 234 12.62 2.21 11.54
CA MET A 234 11.61 3.17 11.98
C MET A 234 10.61 3.41 10.86
N GLY A 235 9.33 3.48 11.19
CA GLY A 235 8.25 3.80 10.27
C GLY A 235 7.56 5.11 10.62
N VAL A 236 6.42 5.35 9.99
CA VAL A 236 5.57 6.52 10.28
C VAL A 236 4.94 6.39 11.66
N ASP A 237 4.96 7.45 12.47
CA ASP A 237 4.24 7.46 13.74
C ASP A 237 2.73 7.35 13.46
N VAL A 238 2.07 6.39 14.09
CA VAL A 238 0.61 6.16 13.92
C VAL A 238 -0.23 7.39 14.25
N LYS A 239 0.29 8.31 15.07
CA LYS A 239 -0.36 9.57 15.41
C LYS A 239 -0.44 10.54 14.23
N GLU A 240 0.37 10.36 13.20
CA GLU A 240 0.40 11.22 12.01
C GLU A 240 -0.67 10.83 10.98
N TYR A 241 -1.21 9.61 11.02
CA TYR A 241 -2.21 9.16 10.04
C TYR A 241 -3.50 9.98 10.08
N LEU A 242 -4.06 10.24 11.25
CA LEU A 242 -5.30 11.01 11.35
C LEU A 242 -5.14 12.48 10.93
N PRO A 243 -4.09 13.21 11.34
CA PRO A 243 -3.79 14.53 10.77
C PRO A 243 -3.63 14.50 9.24
N ALA A 244 -2.89 13.53 8.69
CA ALA A 244 -2.74 13.37 7.23
C ALA A 244 -4.09 13.10 6.54
N ALA A 245 -4.94 12.25 7.12
CA ALA A 245 -6.27 11.98 6.59
C ALA A 245 -7.16 13.24 6.55
N LYS A 246 -7.09 14.09 7.57
CA LYS A 246 -7.77 15.39 7.57
C LYS A 246 -7.28 16.33 6.46
N LEU A 247 -6.08 16.12 5.97
CA LEU A 247 -5.49 16.89 4.86
C LEU A 247 -5.67 16.20 3.49
N GLY A 248 -6.46 15.13 3.42
CA GLY A 248 -6.85 14.52 2.15
C GLY A 248 -6.20 13.17 1.85
N VAL A 249 -5.32 12.67 2.73
CA VAL A 249 -4.79 11.31 2.58
C VAL A 249 -5.91 10.31 2.85
N THR A 250 -6.26 9.52 1.84
CA THR A 250 -7.34 8.52 1.90
C THR A 250 -6.86 7.08 1.86
N LYS A 251 -5.60 6.85 1.47
CA LYS A 251 -4.96 5.55 1.40
C LYS A 251 -3.56 5.60 2.03
N VAL A 252 -3.22 4.59 2.80
CA VAL A 252 -1.88 4.36 3.38
C VAL A 252 -1.38 2.98 2.99
N ASN A 253 -0.20 2.92 2.36
CA ASN A 253 0.41 1.66 1.96
C ASN A 253 1.10 0.97 3.14
N ILE A 254 0.74 -0.30 3.36
CA ILE A 254 1.22 -1.12 4.48
C ILE A 254 1.70 -2.48 3.94
N ASP A 255 3.01 -2.60 3.69
CA ASP A 255 3.66 -3.86 3.32
C ASP A 255 4.59 -4.33 4.44
N THR A 256 5.52 -3.49 4.87
CA THR A 256 6.56 -3.85 5.85
C THR A 256 5.96 -4.43 7.13
N ASP A 257 4.88 -3.85 7.67
CA ASP A 257 4.25 -4.32 8.90
C ASP A 257 3.72 -5.76 8.75
N GLY A 258 3.15 -6.10 7.58
CA GLY A 258 2.74 -7.46 7.26
C GLY A 258 3.91 -8.45 7.21
N ARG A 259 5.03 -8.03 6.62
CA ARG A 259 6.26 -8.84 6.56
C ARG A 259 6.89 -9.03 7.94
N LEU A 260 6.86 -8.03 8.81
CA LEU A 260 7.34 -8.13 10.19
C LEU A 260 6.52 -9.15 10.99
N VAL A 261 5.19 -9.06 10.93
CA VAL A 261 4.31 -10.04 11.61
C VAL A 261 4.57 -11.45 11.10
N TRP A 262 4.67 -11.66 9.79
CA TRP A 262 5.02 -12.95 9.20
C TRP A 262 6.35 -13.49 9.74
N THR A 263 7.39 -12.66 9.68
CA THR A 263 8.73 -13.03 10.17
C THR A 263 8.73 -13.37 11.65
N ARG A 264 8.04 -12.57 12.47
CA ARG A 264 7.95 -12.79 13.90
C ARG A 264 7.31 -14.14 14.23
N VAL A 265 6.11 -14.42 13.71
CA VAL A 265 5.40 -15.67 14.08
C VAL A 265 6.17 -16.90 13.70
N HIS A 266 6.85 -16.93 12.56
CA HIS A 266 7.67 -18.06 12.13
C HIS A 266 8.91 -18.22 13.01
N ARG A 267 9.64 -17.13 13.28
CA ARG A 267 10.83 -17.16 14.13
C ARG A 267 10.52 -17.59 15.56
N GLU A 268 9.47 -17.01 16.17
CA GLU A 268 9.04 -17.38 17.53
C GLU A 268 8.64 -18.86 17.59
N PHE A 269 7.85 -19.33 16.62
CA PHE A 269 7.38 -20.70 16.61
C PHE A 269 8.54 -21.71 16.52
N PHE A 270 9.47 -21.54 15.60
CA PHE A 270 10.59 -22.47 15.44
C PHE A 270 11.66 -22.33 16.53
N ARG A 271 11.82 -21.15 17.14
CA ARG A 271 12.64 -20.98 18.33
C ARG A 271 12.07 -21.76 19.52
N ASP A 272 10.76 -21.65 19.74
CA ASP A 272 10.09 -22.21 20.91
C ASP A 272 9.83 -23.73 20.74
N LYS A 273 9.82 -24.20 19.51
CA LYS A 273 9.63 -25.60 19.11
C LYS A 273 10.68 -26.06 18.10
N PRO A 274 11.95 -26.17 18.51
CA PRO A 274 13.06 -26.42 17.58
C PRO A 274 13.02 -27.80 16.88
N GLY A 275 12.25 -28.72 17.38
CA GLY A 275 12.03 -30.04 16.74
C GLY A 275 10.88 -30.05 15.75
N GLU A 276 10.10 -28.99 15.67
CA GLU A 276 8.98 -28.89 14.74
C GLU A 276 9.43 -28.47 13.33
N PHE A 277 8.79 -29.05 12.33
CA PHE A 277 8.99 -28.71 10.91
C PHE A 277 7.66 -28.46 10.17
N ASP A 278 6.51 -28.60 10.87
CA ASP A 278 5.20 -28.26 10.30
C ASP A 278 5.06 -26.73 10.23
N PHE A 279 4.95 -26.21 9.02
CA PHE A 279 4.79 -24.77 8.75
C PHE A 279 3.34 -24.27 8.93
N ARG A 280 2.36 -25.17 9.04
CA ARG A 280 0.93 -24.80 9.18
C ARG A 280 0.63 -24.05 10.47
N PRO A 281 1.14 -24.44 11.66
CA PRO A 281 0.85 -23.71 12.89
C PRO A 281 1.29 -22.23 12.87
N PRO A 282 2.50 -21.84 12.43
CA PRO A 282 2.86 -20.43 12.34
C PRO A 282 2.13 -19.72 11.20
N GLY A 283 1.76 -20.41 10.13
CA GLY A 283 0.92 -19.87 9.05
C GLY A 283 -0.57 -19.79 9.39
N ASP A 284 -0.99 -20.36 10.54
CA ASP A 284 -2.39 -20.34 10.93
C ASP A 284 -2.87 -18.90 11.16
N ARG A 285 -4.08 -18.70 10.75
CA ARG A 285 -4.92 -17.49 10.76
C ARG A 285 -4.88 -16.68 12.05
N LYS A 286 -4.58 -17.28 13.21
CA LYS A 286 -4.45 -16.58 14.49
C LYS A 286 -3.10 -15.92 14.70
N SER A 287 -2.06 -16.49 14.04
CA SER A 287 -0.67 -16.07 14.22
C SER A 287 -0.24 -14.96 13.27
N THR A 288 -0.81 -14.93 12.04
CA THR A 288 -0.48 -13.96 11.01
C THR A 288 -1.39 -12.73 11.01
N ARG A 289 -2.22 -12.57 12.02
CA ARG A 289 -3.12 -11.43 12.17
C ARG A 289 -2.32 -10.14 12.30
N LEU A 290 -2.47 -9.25 11.35
CA LEU A 290 -2.08 -7.85 11.50
C LEU A 290 -2.92 -7.25 12.64
N ASN A 291 -2.26 -6.68 13.64
CA ASN A 291 -2.95 -6.00 14.72
C ASN A 291 -3.76 -4.85 14.10
N SER A 292 -5.07 -4.86 14.32
CA SER A 292 -6.04 -3.87 13.80
C SER A 292 -5.87 -2.45 14.39
N SER A 293 -4.76 -2.19 15.06
CA SER A 293 -4.42 -0.86 15.60
C SER A 293 -4.15 0.21 14.57
N HIS A 294 -4.23 -0.14 13.26
CA HIS A 294 -4.03 0.78 12.14
C HIS A 294 -5.35 1.28 11.53
N SER A 295 -6.48 0.86 12.07
CA SER A 295 -7.82 1.33 11.64
C SER A 295 -8.34 2.48 12.51
#